data_bff116eca70e14027ae0cf8a7b68f686
#
_entry.id   bff116eca70e14027ae0cf8a7b68f686
#
_cell.length_a   1.000
_cell.length_b   1.000
_cell.length_c   1.000
_cell.angle_alpha   90.00
_cell.angle_beta   90.00
_cell.angle_gamma   90.00
#
_symmetry.space_group_name_H-M   'P 1'
#
loop_
_entity.id
_entity.type
_entity.pdbx_description
1 polymer ?
#
loop_
_entity_poly.entity_id
_entity_poly.type
_entity_poly.pdbx_seq_one_letter_code
_entity_poly.pdbx_strand_id
1 'polypeptide(L)'
;MSKYDELVSKLREIFQIDRPELDFGVYRILNARADEINAYLSTRLKERVAEALASGAAAHVEAQQRELDEAIKSAQALGVEPDDVAKVKELRAAIAAASSGASEHENAVFSHLLAFFSRYYDKGDFISQRRYKGDTYAIPYAGEEVVLHWANKDQYYTKSGEAFSNYAFKLDDGRNVHFRLISADTAKDNRKDNDKERRFALAEARTVTRVDDEGESYEEQIVPVSEEGDDLIVRFEYRAFPTKTKQETLVEQAVEAVLADEAVKDRWLGLTQRAPTEKKPQRTLLEKHLTTYTQKNTADYFIHKDLGGFLRRELDFYIKNEVMNLDDVQDAASFGAIEKNLRMIQCLRAIALDLITFLASIEDFQKKLWLKKKF
;
A
#
# COMPACT_ATOMS: atom_id res chain seq x y z
N MET A 1 22.16 1.07 1.29
CA MET A 1 20.82 1.08 1.92
C MET A 1 20.77 -0.11 2.87
N SER A 2 20.38 0.07 4.11
CA SER A 2 20.25 -1.06 5.04
C SER A 2 19.02 -1.91 4.66
N LYS A 3 18.97 -3.18 5.11
CA LYS A 3 17.77 -4.03 4.89
C LYS A 3 16.52 -3.44 5.53
N TYR A 4 16.70 -2.71 6.60
CA TYR A 4 15.62 -1.94 7.22
C TYR A 4 15.09 -0.83 6.32
N ASP A 5 15.98 -0.04 5.70
CA ASP A 5 15.56 1.04 4.80
C ASP A 5 14.83 0.50 3.56
N GLU A 6 15.25 -0.63 3.02
CA GLU A 6 14.57 -1.31 1.92
C GLU A 6 13.16 -1.77 2.34
N LEU A 7 13.02 -2.35 3.54
CA LEU A 7 11.72 -2.74 4.09
C LEU A 7 10.82 -1.53 4.31
N VAL A 8 11.32 -0.47 4.92
CA VAL A 8 10.56 0.78 5.15
C VAL A 8 10.09 1.38 3.84
N SER A 9 10.95 1.42 2.83
CA SER A 9 10.59 1.90 1.49
C SER A 9 9.46 1.06 0.88
N LYS A 10 9.53 -0.28 1.02
CA LYS A 10 8.47 -1.17 0.53
C LYS A 10 7.15 -1.02 1.28
N LEU A 11 7.20 -0.86 2.60
CA LEU A 11 5.99 -0.63 3.39
C LEU A 11 5.36 0.74 3.09
N ARG A 12 6.14 1.79 2.85
CA ARG A 12 5.64 3.08 2.37
C ARG A 12 4.94 2.96 1.02
N GLU A 13 5.52 2.19 0.10
CA GLU A 13 4.90 1.88 -1.19
C GLU A 13 3.56 1.16 -1.00
N ILE A 14 3.49 0.14 -0.13
CA ILE A 14 2.27 -0.61 0.17
C ILE A 14 1.19 0.28 0.77
N PHE A 15 1.55 1.14 1.73
CA PHE A 15 0.62 2.08 2.35
C PHE A 15 0.30 3.29 1.47
N GLN A 16 1.03 3.47 0.36
CA GLN A 16 0.89 4.58 -0.58
C GLN A 16 0.92 5.98 0.10
N ILE A 17 1.63 6.11 1.21
CA ILE A 17 1.72 7.36 1.99
C ILE A 17 2.58 8.43 1.31
N ASP A 18 3.36 8.07 0.30
CA ASP A 18 4.15 8.99 -0.53
C ASP A 18 3.34 9.53 -1.74
N ARG A 19 2.03 9.31 -1.75
CA ARG A 19 1.10 9.75 -2.79
C ARG A 19 0.00 10.64 -2.22
N PRO A 20 0.32 11.88 -1.83
CA PRO A 20 -0.67 12.81 -1.28
C PRO A 20 -1.80 13.17 -2.27
N GLU A 21 -1.58 12.90 -3.57
CA GLU A 21 -2.61 13.03 -4.60
C GLU A 21 -3.76 12.02 -4.47
N LEU A 22 -3.55 10.91 -3.77
CA LEU A 22 -4.61 9.93 -3.47
C LEU A 22 -5.42 10.39 -2.25
N ASP A 23 -6.19 11.46 -2.38
CA ASP A 23 -7.04 11.99 -1.31
C ASP A 23 -8.50 11.50 -1.44
N PHE A 24 -8.68 10.18 -1.54
CA PHE A 24 -10.01 9.56 -1.61
C PHE A 24 -10.07 8.21 -0.89
N GLY A 25 -11.26 7.85 -0.43
CA GLY A 25 -11.49 6.55 0.21
C GLY A 25 -10.56 6.31 1.40
N VAL A 26 -9.93 5.14 1.43
CA VAL A 26 -8.99 4.75 2.49
C VAL A 26 -7.69 5.54 2.44
N TYR A 27 -7.24 5.94 1.26
CA TYR A 27 -6.01 6.73 1.09
C TYR A 27 -6.07 8.07 1.83
N ARG A 28 -7.24 8.69 1.89
CA ARG A 28 -7.45 9.89 2.69
C ARG A 28 -7.18 9.67 4.18
N ILE A 29 -7.57 8.51 4.72
CA ILE A 29 -7.32 8.14 6.12
C ILE A 29 -5.84 7.86 6.33
N LEU A 30 -5.21 7.14 5.41
CA LEU A 30 -3.77 6.85 5.46
C LEU A 30 -2.94 8.13 5.36
N ASN A 31 -3.30 9.04 4.45
CA ASN A 31 -2.63 10.33 4.31
C ASN A 31 -2.84 11.24 5.53
N ALA A 32 -4.03 11.23 6.14
CA ALA A 32 -4.29 11.95 7.38
C ALA A 32 -3.48 11.43 8.57
N ARG A 33 -3.02 10.17 8.51
CA ARG A 33 -2.17 9.52 9.51
C ARG A 33 -0.74 9.26 9.04
N ALA A 34 -0.34 9.90 7.94
CA ALA A 34 0.97 9.66 7.33
C ALA A 34 2.13 9.89 8.32
N ASP A 35 2.05 10.92 9.15
CA ASP A 35 3.07 11.22 10.15
C ASP A 35 3.17 10.11 11.21
N GLU A 36 2.04 9.58 11.69
CA GLU A 36 2.01 8.47 12.65
C GLU A 36 2.59 7.19 12.03
N ILE A 37 2.22 6.90 10.78
CA ILE A 37 2.71 5.73 10.04
C ILE A 37 4.21 5.89 9.78
N ASN A 38 4.65 7.06 9.35
CA ASN A 38 6.07 7.35 9.14
C ASN A 38 6.89 7.22 10.44
N ALA A 39 6.38 7.73 11.57
CA ALA A 39 7.03 7.58 12.88
C ALA A 39 7.10 6.10 13.29
N TYR A 40 6.04 5.32 13.06
CA TYR A 40 6.05 3.89 13.30
C TYR A 40 7.10 3.18 12.43
N LEU A 41 7.10 3.42 11.13
CA LEU A 41 8.01 2.78 10.19
C LEU A 41 9.47 3.21 10.38
N SER A 42 9.72 4.45 10.79
CA SER A 42 11.11 4.95 10.93
C SER A 42 11.78 4.53 12.23
N THR A 43 11.03 4.33 13.31
CA THR A 43 11.59 4.12 14.65
C THR A 43 10.98 2.90 15.36
N ARG A 44 9.66 2.90 15.57
CA ARG A 44 8.99 1.90 16.41
C ARG A 44 9.06 0.48 15.88
N LEU A 45 9.00 0.28 14.57
CA LEU A 45 9.10 -1.04 13.96
C LEU A 45 10.46 -1.68 14.26
N LYS A 46 11.54 -0.91 14.18
CA LYS A 46 12.89 -1.38 14.52
C LYS A 46 13.01 -1.72 16.01
N GLU A 47 12.51 -0.83 16.88
CA GLU A 47 12.48 -1.04 18.33
C GLU A 47 11.69 -2.31 18.68
N ARG A 48 10.52 -2.52 18.08
CA ARG A 48 9.71 -3.73 18.31
C ARG A 48 10.39 -5.02 17.88
N VAL A 49 11.13 -5.00 16.77
CA VAL A 49 11.92 -6.17 16.35
C VAL A 49 13.04 -6.43 17.37
N ALA A 50 13.75 -5.39 17.79
CA ALA A 50 14.80 -5.52 18.81
C ALA A 50 14.24 -6.04 20.13
N GLU A 51 13.11 -5.50 20.61
CA GLU A 51 12.43 -5.93 21.83
C GLU A 51 11.94 -7.40 21.74
N ALA A 52 11.34 -7.79 20.61
CA ALA A 52 10.87 -9.16 20.40
C ALA A 52 12.02 -10.17 20.38
N LEU A 53 13.16 -9.83 19.78
CA LEU A 53 14.36 -10.66 19.81
C LEU A 53 14.99 -10.70 21.19
N ALA A 54 15.04 -9.56 21.90
CA ALA A 54 15.61 -9.47 23.25
C ALA A 54 14.74 -10.21 24.27
N SER A 55 13.41 -10.11 24.22
CA SER A 55 12.50 -10.79 25.15
C SER A 55 12.58 -12.32 25.01
N GLY A 56 12.66 -12.82 23.77
CA GLY A 56 12.89 -14.24 23.52
C GLY A 56 14.27 -14.70 24.01
N ALA A 57 15.31 -13.88 23.88
CA ALA A 57 16.63 -14.17 24.39
C ALA A 57 16.68 -14.14 25.92
N ALA A 58 16.03 -13.17 26.57
CA ALA A 58 16.03 -13.03 28.02
C ALA A 58 15.39 -14.23 28.74
N ALA A 59 14.21 -14.66 28.27
CA ALA A 59 13.53 -15.84 28.83
C ALA A 59 14.38 -17.12 28.72
N HIS A 60 15.09 -17.26 27.58
CA HIS A 60 15.97 -18.41 27.34
C HIS A 60 17.25 -18.33 28.18
N VAL A 61 17.89 -17.16 28.24
CA VAL A 61 19.09 -16.94 29.08
C VAL A 61 18.75 -17.21 30.54
N GLU A 62 17.57 -16.80 31.01
CA GLU A 62 17.13 -17.07 32.38
C GLU A 62 16.96 -18.58 32.65
N ALA A 63 16.37 -19.32 31.69
CA ALA A 63 16.26 -20.77 31.80
C ALA A 63 17.62 -21.46 31.79
N GLN A 64 18.52 -21.07 30.87
CA GLN A 64 19.90 -21.58 30.82
C GLN A 64 20.72 -21.22 32.05
N GLN A 65 20.49 -20.02 32.65
CA GLN A 65 21.13 -19.62 33.88
C GLN A 65 20.72 -20.51 35.07
N ARG A 66 19.41 -20.87 35.15
CA ARG A 66 18.93 -21.82 36.15
C ARG A 66 19.57 -23.20 35.99
N GLU A 67 19.63 -23.70 34.76
CA GLU A 67 20.30 -25.00 34.47
C GLU A 67 21.79 -24.94 34.79
N LEU A 68 22.44 -23.82 34.50
CA LEU A 68 23.85 -23.59 34.85
C LEU A 68 24.05 -23.62 36.36
N ASP A 69 23.21 -22.92 37.12
CA ASP A 69 23.28 -22.88 38.59
C ASP A 69 23.04 -24.28 39.19
N GLU A 70 22.13 -25.07 38.64
CA GLU A 70 21.89 -26.46 39.03
C GLU A 70 23.10 -27.37 38.70
N ALA A 71 23.71 -27.21 37.51
CA ALA A 71 24.87 -27.95 37.08
C ALA A 71 26.09 -27.66 37.96
N ILE A 72 26.30 -26.37 38.33
CA ILE A 72 27.34 -25.91 39.25
C ILE A 72 27.15 -26.53 40.62
N LYS A 73 25.91 -26.47 41.19
CA LYS A 73 25.62 -27.09 42.48
C LYS A 73 25.86 -28.60 42.50
N SER A 74 25.48 -29.26 41.41
CA SER A 74 25.69 -30.71 41.25
C SER A 74 27.20 -31.07 41.19
N ALA A 75 28.01 -30.29 40.46
CA ALA A 75 29.45 -30.47 40.38
C ALA A 75 30.11 -30.27 41.73
N GLN A 76 29.72 -29.20 42.45
CA GLN A 76 30.24 -28.93 43.80
C GLN A 76 29.87 -30.03 44.81
N ALA A 77 28.65 -30.60 44.73
CA ALA A 77 28.21 -31.70 45.59
C ALA A 77 29.02 -33.00 45.35
N LEU A 78 29.53 -33.16 44.12
CA LEU A 78 30.37 -34.30 43.74
C LEU A 78 31.90 -34.02 43.99
N GLY A 79 32.26 -32.85 44.46
CA GLY A 79 33.66 -32.44 44.69
C GLY A 79 34.45 -32.23 43.39
N VAL A 80 33.75 -31.93 42.27
CA VAL A 80 34.36 -31.64 40.97
C VAL A 80 34.35 -30.14 40.73
N GLU A 81 35.46 -29.61 40.22
CA GLU A 81 35.50 -28.19 39.82
C GLU A 81 34.48 -27.92 38.71
N PRO A 82 33.58 -26.93 38.87
CA PRO A 82 32.55 -26.64 37.87
C PRO A 82 33.11 -26.38 36.49
N ASP A 83 34.29 -25.78 36.40
CA ASP A 83 34.95 -25.48 35.11
C ASP A 83 35.50 -26.70 34.39
N ASP A 84 35.55 -27.88 35.01
CA ASP A 84 35.93 -29.13 34.39
C ASP A 84 34.74 -29.91 33.82
N VAL A 85 33.52 -29.50 34.16
CA VAL A 85 32.28 -30.13 33.72
C VAL A 85 31.92 -29.62 32.34
N ALA A 86 31.83 -30.52 31.32
CA ALA A 86 31.50 -30.19 29.95
C ALA A 86 30.17 -29.41 29.85
N LYS A 87 29.15 -29.85 30.59
CA LYS A 87 27.83 -29.20 30.59
C LYS A 87 27.86 -27.75 31.08
N VAL A 88 28.71 -27.42 32.07
CA VAL A 88 28.92 -26.06 32.57
C VAL A 88 29.56 -25.17 31.50
N LYS A 89 30.56 -25.69 30.79
CA LYS A 89 31.25 -25.01 29.70
C LYS A 89 30.26 -24.71 28.54
N GLU A 90 29.47 -25.71 28.15
CA GLU A 90 28.44 -25.58 27.10
C GLU A 90 27.39 -24.54 27.46
N LEU A 91 26.84 -24.54 28.67
CA LEU A 91 25.84 -23.57 29.11
C LEU A 91 26.41 -22.16 29.17
N ARG A 92 27.63 -21.96 29.66
CA ARG A 92 28.28 -20.64 29.65
C ARG A 92 28.53 -20.13 28.24
N ALA A 93 28.96 -20.99 27.31
CA ALA A 93 29.17 -20.65 25.92
C ALA A 93 27.84 -20.31 25.24
N ALA A 94 26.76 -21.04 25.53
CA ALA A 94 25.42 -20.78 25.01
C ALA A 94 24.86 -19.44 25.48
N ILE A 95 25.00 -19.11 26.78
CA ILE A 95 24.59 -17.82 27.35
C ILE A 95 25.37 -16.65 26.72
N ALA A 96 26.70 -16.79 26.55
CA ALA A 96 27.52 -15.78 25.91
C ALA A 96 27.14 -15.57 24.43
N ALA A 97 26.86 -16.65 23.71
CA ALA A 97 26.44 -16.61 22.32
C ALA A 97 25.03 -16.04 22.13
N ALA A 98 24.11 -16.24 23.09
CA ALA A 98 22.78 -15.67 23.06
C ALA A 98 22.79 -14.13 23.14
N SER A 99 23.80 -13.54 23.78
CA SER A 99 23.95 -12.09 23.94
C SER A 99 24.57 -11.38 22.73
N SER A 100 25.29 -12.11 21.84
CA SER A 100 26.08 -11.51 20.76
C SER A 100 25.40 -11.50 19.39
N GLY A 101 24.28 -12.20 19.19
CA GLY A 101 23.66 -12.43 17.89
C GLY A 101 22.50 -11.48 17.51
N ALA A 102 22.16 -10.46 18.29
CA ALA A 102 20.96 -9.66 18.09
C ALA A 102 20.91 -8.92 16.74
N SER A 103 22.03 -8.33 16.31
CA SER A 103 22.08 -7.52 15.08
C SER A 103 21.94 -8.36 13.78
N GLU A 104 22.45 -9.57 13.75
CA GLU A 104 22.36 -10.47 12.57
C GLU A 104 20.91 -10.95 12.38
N HIS A 105 20.21 -11.24 13.48
CA HIS A 105 18.83 -11.67 13.44
C HIS A 105 17.85 -10.53 13.08
N GLU A 106 18.12 -9.30 13.50
CA GLU A 106 17.37 -8.14 13.06
C GLU A 106 17.38 -8.01 11.52
N ASN A 107 18.57 -8.08 10.92
CA ASN A 107 18.69 -8.00 9.47
C ASN A 107 18.02 -9.19 8.75
N ALA A 108 18.04 -10.38 9.34
CA ALA A 108 17.34 -11.54 8.80
C ALA A 108 15.81 -11.32 8.85
N VAL A 109 15.27 -10.84 9.98
CA VAL A 109 13.83 -10.51 10.12
C VAL A 109 13.43 -9.47 9.09
N PHE A 110 14.19 -8.39 8.92
CA PHE A 110 13.89 -7.35 7.92
C PHE A 110 13.93 -7.89 6.50
N SER A 111 14.90 -8.73 6.17
CA SER A 111 15.01 -9.36 4.85
C SER A 111 13.83 -10.28 4.55
N HIS A 112 13.39 -11.08 5.51
CA HIS A 112 12.23 -11.96 5.35
C HIS A 112 10.92 -11.19 5.27
N LEU A 113 10.74 -10.14 6.05
CA LEU A 113 9.56 -9.25 5.93
C LEU A 113 9.50 -8.60 4.55
N LEU A 114 10.64 -8.07 4.07
CA LEU A 114 10.74 -7.49 2.74
C LEU A 114 10.42 -8.51 1.65
N ALA A 115 11.02 -9.70 1.72
CA ALA A 115 10.80 -10.78 0.75
C ALA A 115 9.34 -11.24 0.76
N PHE A 116 8.72 -11.38 1.93
CA PHE A 116 7.32 -11.77 2.06
C PHE A 116 6.39 -10.75 1.43
N PHE A 117 6.43 -9.48 1.87
CA PHE A 117 5.51 -8.48 1.35
C PHE A 117 5.75 -8.14 -0.12
N SER A 118 6.98 -8.21 -0.61
CA SER A 118 7.30 -7.98 -2.03
C SER A 118 6.68 -9.02 -2.97
N ARG A 119 6.24 -10.18 -2.48
CA ARG A 119 5.55 -11.20 -3.27
C ARG A 119 4.11 -10.85 -3.58
N TYR A 120 3.48 -10.10 -2.69
CA TYR A 120 2.04 -9.82 -2.75
C TYR A 120 1.72 -8.37 -3.08
N TYR A 121 2.73 -7.52 -3.21
CA TYR A 121 2.56 -6.10 -3.52
C TYR A 121 3.55 -5.65 -4.59
N ASP A 122 3.03 -4.99 -5.63
CA ASP A 122 3.81 -4.37 -6.69
C ASP A 122 3.31 -2.94 -6.90
N LYS A 123 4.20 -1.96 -6.74
CA LYS A 123 3.88 -0.52 -6.86
C LYS A 123 2.70 -0.07 -5.98
N GLY A 124 2.53 -0.70 -4.83
CA GLY A 124 1.46 -0.44 -3.88
C GLY A 124 0.16 -1.20 -4.14
N ASP A 125 0.04 -1.91 -5.26
CA ASP A 125 -1.13 -2.73 -5.57
C ASP A 125 -0.96 -4.15 -5.06
N PHE A 126 -2.02 -4.70 -4.45
CA PHE A 126 -2.03 -6.07 -3.99
C PHE A 126 -2.16 -7.05 -5.16
N ILE A 127 -1.30 -8.08 -5.16
CA ILE A 127 -1.28 -9.14 -6.15
C ILE A 127 -1.71 -10.45 -5.50
N SER A 128 -2.89 -10.96 -5.88
CA SER A 128 -3.43 -12.20 -5.31
C SER A 128 -2.70 -13.48 -5.75
N GLN A 129 -1.76 -13.37 -6.68
CA GLN A 129 -1.00 -14.50 -7.23
C GLN A 129 0.41 -14.55 -6.64
N ARG A 130 0.86 -15.75 -6.24
CA ARG A 130 2.24 -15.94 -5.80
C ARG A 130 3.20 -15.71 -6.95
N ARG A 131 4.16 -14.80 -6.76
CA ARG A 131 5.33 -14.70 -7.63
C ARG A 131 6.40 -15.69 -7.17
N TYR A 132 6.69 -16.67 -8.00
CA TYR A 132 7.87 -17.52 -7.83
C TYR A 132 8.97 -17.02 -8.77
N LYS A 133 10.19 -16.82 -8.25
CA LYS A 133 11.41 -16.46 -8.98
C LYS A 133 11.19 -15.81 -10.35
N GLY A 134 11.28 -14.49 -10.42
CA GLY A 134 11.00 -13.72 -11.62
C GLY A 134 9.50 -13.56 -11.87
N ASP A 135 9.08 -13.45 -13.13
CA ASP A 135 7.68 -13.23 -13.51
C ASP A 135 6.81 -14.50 -13.56
N THR A 136 7.25 -15.58 -12.94
CA THR A 136 6.51 -16.85 -12.92
C THR A 136 5.51 -16.86 -11.77
N TYR A 137 4.24 -17.06 -12.09
CA TYR A 137 3.15 -17.19 -11.11
C TYR A 137 2.87 -18.66 -10.81
N ALA A 138 2.84 -19.04 -9.54
CA ALA A 138 2.35 -20.33 -9.12
C ALA A 138 0.92 -20.23 -8.58
N ILE A 139 0.02 -21.02 -9.12
CA ILE A 139 -1.35 -21.15 -8.61
C ILE A 139 -1.32 -22.29 -7.58
N PRO A 140 -1.69 -22.06 -6.30
CA PRO A 140 -1.77 -23.13 -5.33
C PRO A 140 -2.79 -24.18 -5.79
N TYR A 141 -2.38 -25.43 -5.93
CA TYR A 141 -3.29 -26.53 -6.19
C TYR A 141 -4.01 -26.89 -4.89
N ALA A 142 -5.32 -26.72 -4.87
CA ALA A 142 -6.15 -27.02 -3.69
C ALA A 142 -6.71 -28.47 -3.67
N GLY A 143 -6.26 -29.33 -4.59
CA GLY A 143 -6.71 -30.75 -4.64
C GLY A 143 -8.10 -30.96 -5.27
N GLU A 144 -8.72 -29.93 -5.83
CA GLU A 144 -10.01 -30.01 -6.51
C GLU A 144 -9.83 -30.26 -8.01
N GLU A 145 -10.64 -31.12 -8.60
CA GLU A 145 -10.43 -31.64 -9.97
C GLU A 145 -10.48 -30.62 -11.08
N VAL A 146 -11.19 -29.53 -10.97
CA VAL A 146 -11.17 -28.38 -11.90
C VAL A 146 -11.61 -27.11 -11.16
N VAL A 147 -10.68 -26.29 -10.73
CA VAL A 147 -11.01 -24.94 -10.29
C VAL A 147 -10.75 -23.99 -11.48
N LEU A 148 -11.80 -23.44 -12.05
CA LEU A 148 -11.69 -22.26 -12.90
C LEU A 148 -11.19 -21.12 -12.02
N HIS A 149 -9.87 -20.92 -12.00
CA HIS A 149 -9.26 -19.80 -11.31
C HIS A 149 -9.56 -18.51 -12.08
N TRP A 150 -10.62 -17.86 -11.67
CA TRP A 150 -10.78 -16.44 -11.97
C TRP A 150 -9.70 -15.72 -11.19
N ALA A 151 -8.83 -15.00 -11.86
CA ALA A 151 -7.72 -14.25 -11.21
C ALA A 151 -8.22 -13.36 -10.06
N ASN A 152 -9.50 -13.01 -10.03
CA ASN A 152 -10.12 -12.09 -9.09
C ASN A 152 -11.26 -12.71 -8.26
N LYS A 153 -11.33 -14.06 -8.11
CA LYS A 153 -12.43 -14.69 -7.36
C LYS A 153 -12.54 -14.20 -5.89
N ASP A 154 -11.40 -13.85 -5.31
CA ASP A 154 -11.29 -13.41 -3.91
C ASP A 154 -11.30 -11.88 -3.76
N GLN A 155 -11.65 -11.16 -4.82
CA GLN A 155 -11.69 -9.71 -4.87
C GLN A 155 -13.05 -9.20 -5.34
N TYR A 156 -13.43 -8.02 -4.85
CA TYR A 156 -14.49 -7.21 -5.43
C TYR A 156 -13.83 -6.23 -6.39
N TYR A 157 -14.31 -6.19 -7.61
CA TYR A 157 -13.90 -5.19 -8.57
C TYR A 157 -14.75 -3.94 -8.42
N THR A 158 -14.11 -2.80 -8.22
CA THR A 158 -14.76 -1.50 -8.14
C THR A 158 -14.37 -0.70 -9.34
N LYS A 159 -15.37 -0.45 -10.20
CA LYS A 159 -15.23 0.41 -11.36
C LYS A 159 -15.65 1.82 -10.99
N SER A 160 -14.72 2.75 -11.02
CA SER A 160 -14.97 4.16 -10.69
C SER A 160 -15.90 4.86 -11.69
N GLY A 161 -15.94 4.38 -12.94
CA GLY A 161 -16.78 4.92 -14.01
C GLY A 161 -18.30 4.78 -13.84
N GLU A 162 -18.78 4.18 -12.73
CA GLU A 162 -20.22 4.05 -12.45
C GLU A 162 -20.75 5.20 -11.54
N ALA A 163 -19.88 5.96 -10.90
CA ALA A 163 -20.28 7.05 -10.00
C ALA A 163 -19.23 8.16 -9.99
N PHE A 164 -19.23 8.99 -11.01
CA PHE A 164 -18.39 10.18 -11.06
C PHE A 164 -18.76 11.19 -9.99
N SER A 165 -17.76 11.77 -9.34
CA SER A 165 -17.96 12.82 -8.35
C SER A 165 -17.29 14.12 -8.78
N ASN A 166 -17.96 15.22 -8.54
CA ASN A 166 -17.36 16.53 -8.62
C ASN A 166 -16.24 16.67 -7.59
N TYR A 167 -15.35 17.62 -7.82
CA TYR A 167 -14.20 17.87 -6.98
C TYR A 167 -14.10 19.36 -6.67
N ALA A 168 -13.73 19.71 -5.46
CA ALA A 168 -13.49 21.09 -5.09
C ALA A 168 -12.27 21.18 -4.18
N PHE A 169 -11.56 22.30 -4.27
CA PHE A 169 -10.47 22.63 -3.38
C PHE A 169 -10.43 24.13 -3.10
N LYS A 170 -9.79 24.49 -2.01
CA LYS A 170 -9.69 25.87 -1.56
C LYS A 170 -8.27 26.40 -1.78
N LEU A 171 -8.15 27.61 -2.29
CA LEU A 171 -6.88 28.32 -2.41
C LEU A 171 -6.51 28.97 -1.07
N ASP A 172 -5.25 29.37 -0.92
CA ASP A 172 -4.75 30.04 0.29
C ASP A 172 -5.43 31.39 0.56
N ASP A 173 -5.93 32.05 -0.50
CA ASP A 173 -6.71 33.29 -0.40
C ASP A 173 -8.17 33.11 0.03
N GLY A 174 -8.59 31.86 0.22
CA GLY A 174 -9.92 31.51 0.70
C GLY A 174 -10.95 31.22 -0.39
N ARG A 175 -10.66 31.46 -1.66
CA ARG A 175 -11.56 31.19 -2.80
C ARG A 175 -11.58 29.70 -3.14
N ASN A 176 -12.70 29.22 -3.70
CA ASN A 176 -12.85 27.82 -4.05
C ASN A 176 -12.74 27.61 -5.57
N VAL A 177 -12.22 26.45 -5.94
CA VAL A 177 -12.17 25.99 -7.32
C VAL A 177 -12.93 24.68 -7.42
N HIS A 178 -13.87 24.59 -8.34
CA HIS A 178 -14.75 23.44 -8.54
C HIS A 178 -14.49 22.80 -9.90
N PHE A 179 -14.26 21.51 -9.92
CA PHE A 179 -14.26 20.70 -11.14
C PHE A 179 -15.60 19.98 -11.23
N ARG A 180 -16.38 20.29 -12.25
CA ARG A 180 -17.73 19.73 -12.48
C ARG A 180 -17.74 18.88 -13.74
N LEU A 181 -18.30 17.69 -13.65
CA LEU A 181 -18.56 16.84 -14.80
C LEU A 181 -19.93 17.21 -15.38
N ILE A 182 -19.96 17.65 -16.62
CA ILE A 182 -21.21 18.07 -17.30
C ILE A 182 -21.80 16.99 -18.19
N SER A 183 -20.95 16.08 -18.70
CA SER A 183 -21.42 14.92 -19.46
C SER A 183 -20.47 13.74 -19.30
N ALA A 184 -21.05 12.52 -19.29
CA ALA A 184 -20.31 11.29 -19.21
C ALA A 184 -20.85 10.30 -20.25
N ASP A 185 -20.04 10.02 -21.27
CA ASP A 185 -20.30 8.92 -22.19
C ASP A 185 -19.83 7.60 -21.57
N THR A 186 -20.76 6.87 -20.96
CA THR A 186 -20.48 5.57 -20.32
C THR A 186 -20.92 4.38 -21.19
N ALA A 187 -21.66 4.62 -22.29
CA ALA A 187 -22.15 3.57 -23.15
C ALA A 187 -21.02 2.97 -24.00
N LYS A 188 -20.75 1.67 -23.85
CA LYS A 188 -19.76 0.94 -24.64
C LYS A 188 -20.45 0.22 -25.79
N ASP A 189 -20.20 0.64 -27.02
CA ASP A 189 -20.55 -0.15 -28.23
C ASP A 189 -19.34 -1.02 -28.60
N ASN A 190 -19.40 -2.31 -28.25
CA ASN A 190 -18.30 -3.27 -28.48
C ASN A 190 -17.92 -3.45 -29.97
N ARG A 191 -18.72 -2.96 -30.92
CA ARG A 191 -18.42 -3.02 -32.33
C ARG A 191 -17.74 -1.77 -32.89
N LYS A 192 -17.95 -0.60 -32.25
CA LYS A 192 -17.47 0.69 -32.75
C LYS A 192 -16.35 1.29 -31.92
N ASP A 193 -16.13 0.79 -30.69
CA ASP A 193 -15.27 1.43 -29.70
C ASP A 193 -13.99 0.62 -29.37
N ASN A 194 -13.63 -0.37 -30.19
CA ASN A 194 -12.43 -1.20 -29.96
C ASN A 194 -11.14 -0.37 -29.96
N ASP A 195 -11.12 0.75 -30.71
CA ASP A 195 -9.94 1.63 -30.84
C ASP A 195 -10.07 2.90 -30.01
N LYS A 196 -11.04 2.95 -29.08
CA LYS A 196 -11.32 4.12 -28.27
C LYS A 196 -11.30 3.81 -26.78
N GLU A 197 -10.75 4.72 -26.03
CA GLU A 197 -10.80 4.73 -24.58
C GLU A 197 -11.41 6.03 -24.08
N ARG A 198 -12.18 5.94 -23.00
CA ARG A 198 -12.79 7.13 -22.41
C ARG A 198 -11.84 7.81 -21.48
N ARG A 199 -11.77 9.14 -21.61
CA ARG A 199 -10.89 10.00 -20.82
C ARG A 199 -11.63 11.25 -20.40
N PHE A 200 -11.15 11.88 -19.30
CA PHE A 200 -11.56 13.22 -18.90
C PHE A 200 -10.87 14.26 -19.77
N ALA A 201 -11.63 15.18 -20.29
CA ALA A 201 -11.14 16.34 -21.03
C ALA A 201 -11.88 17.60 -20.57
N LEU A 202 -11.26 18.75 -20.71
CA LEU A 202 -11.92 20.04 -20.53
C LEU A 202 -13.10 20.10 -21.50
N ALA A 203 -14.24 20.61 -21.03
CA ALA A 203 -15.42 20.78 -21.86
C ALA A 203 -15.14 21.73 -23.04
N GLU A 204 -15.74 21.48 -24.18
CA GLU A 204 -15.68 22.39 -25.31
C GLU A 204 -16.78 23.44 -25.21
N ALA A 205 -16.46 24.70 -25.52
CA ALA A 205 -17.46 25.78 -25.57
C ALA A 205 -18.45 25.49 -26.70
N ARG A 206 -19.73 25.37 -26.37
CA ARG A 206 -20.80 25.11 -27.32
C ARG A 206 -22.16 25.47 -26.76
N THR A 207 -23.12 25.71 -27.63
CA THR A 207 -24.54 25.82 -27.28
C THR A 207 -25.20 24.45 -27.45
N VAL A 208 -25.94 24.02 -26.45
CA VAL A 208 -26.74 22.77 -26.47
C VAL A 208 -28.20 23.12 -26.21
N THR A 209 -29.10 22.50 -26.99
CA THR A 209 -30.52 22.59 -26.76
C THR A 209 -30.92 21.58 -25.70
N ARG A 210 -31.53 21.99 -24.62
CA ARG A 210 -32.10 21.13 -23.58
C ARG A 210 -33.61 21.25 -23.58
N VAL A 211 -34.25 20.26 -23.01
CA VAL A 211 -35.69 20.25 -22.78
C VAL A 211 -35.90 20.26 -21.27
N ASP A 212 -36.72 21.16 -20.77
CA ASP A 212 -37.07 21.23 -19.37
C ASP A 212 -38.13 20.18 -18.97
N ASP A 213 -38.50 20.16 -17.67
CA ASP A 213 -39.49 19.20 -17.16
C ASP A 213 -40.94 19.50 -17.69
N GLU A 214 -41.16 20.67 -18.28
CA GLU A 214 -42.44 21.10 -18.90
C GLU A 214 -42.47 20.76 -20.41
N GLY A 215 -41.35 20.28 -20.98
CA GLY A 215 -41.19 19.89 -22.38
C GLY A 215 -40.81 21.07 -23.29
N GLU A 216 -40.46 22.22 -22.75
CA GLU A 216 -39.98 23.38 -23.51
C GLU A 216 -38.48 23.28 -23.80
N SER A 217 -38.11 23.63 -25.04
CA SER A 217 -36.70 23.62 -25.44
C SER A 217 -36.04 24.95 -25.13
N TYR A 218 -34.90 24.90 -24.42
CA TYR A 218 -34.07 26.07 -24.15
C TYR A 218 -32.61 25.82 -24.59
N GLU A 219 -31.93 26.92 -24.90
CA GLU A 219 -30.49 26.85 -25.25
C GLU A 219 -29.64 27.12 -24.01
N GLU A 220 -28.75 26.16 -23.71
CA GLU A 220 -27.75 26.29 -22.66
C GLU A 220 -26.36 26.50 -23.29
N GLN A 221 -25.66 27.57 -22.91
CA GLN A 221 -24.27 27.75 -23.27
C GLN A 221 -23.35 26.97 -22.32
N ILE A 222 -22.61 26.01 -22.84
CA ILE A 222 -21.55 25.35 -22.12
C ILE A 222 -20.28 26.17 -22.29
N VAL A 223 -19.75 26.66 -21.18
CA VAL A 223 -18.46 27.37 -21.11
C VAL A 223 -17.50 26.51 -20.28
N PRO A 224 -16.28 26.22 -20.77
CA PRO A 224 -15.34 25.36 -20.03
C PRO A 224 -14.92 25.94 -18.69
N VAL A 225 -14.76 27.27 -18.61
CA VAL A 225 -14.33 27.99 -17.41
C VAL A 225 -15.28 29.16 -17.17
N SER A 226 -15.75 29.32 -15.94
CA SER A 226 -16.57 30.48 -15.55
C SER A 226 -16.38 30.79 -14.07
N GLU A 227 -16.63 32.06 -13.70
CA GLU A 227 -16.73 32.49 -12.30
C GLU A 227 -18.21 32.48 -11.88
N GLU A 228 -18.51 31.93 -10.72
CA GLU A 228 -19.81 31.95 -10.07
C GLU A 228 -19.63 32.55 -8.67
N GLY A 229 -19.82 33.90 -8.54
CA GLY A 229 -19.49 34.64 -7.32
C GLY A 229 -17.97 34.66 -7.08
N ASP A 230 -17.53 34.14 -5.93
CA ASP A 230 -16.12 34.03 -5.56
C ASP A 230 -15.52 32.65 -5.91
N ASP A 231 -16.27 31.79 -6.58
CA ASP A 231 -15.84 30.44 -6.95
C ASP A 231 -15.49 30.36 -8.44
N LEU A 232 -14.44 29.60 -8.76
CA LEU A 232 -14.07 29.23 -10.13
C LEU A 232 -14.66 27.87 -10.47
N ILE A 233 -15.39 27.80 -11.57
CA ILE A 233 -15.97 26.56 -12.07
C ILE A 233 -15.24 26.13 -13.33
N VAL A 234 -14.65 24.95 -13.31
CA VAL A 234 -14.01 24.31 -14.48
C VAL A 234 -14.81 23.05 -14.83
N ARG A 235 -15.29 22.99 -16.07
CA ARG A 235 -16.20 21.92 -16.53
C ARG A 235 -15.48 20.91 -17.37
N PHE A 236 -15.77 19.63 -17.10
CA PHE A 236 -15.15 18.48 -17.74
C PHE A 236 -16.21 17.59 -18.40
N GLU A 237 -15.74 16.84 -19.38
CA GLU A 237 -16.50 15.78 -20.03
C GLU A 237 -15.71 14.48 -19.95
N TYR A 238 -16.40 13.36 -19.74
CA TYR A 238 -15.85 12.03 -19.85
C TYR A 238 -16.31 11.44 -21.19
N ARG A 239 -15.40 11.40 -22.18
CA ARG A 239 -15.73 11.05 -23.58
C ARG A 239 -14.69 10.15 -24.21
N ALA A 240 -15.05 9.54 -25.34
CA ALA A 240 -14.20 8.61 -26.07
C ALA A 240 -13.06 9.34 -26.83
N PHE A 241 -11.84 8.81 -26.67
CA PHE A 241 -10.63 9.23 -27.37
C PHE A 241 -9.94 8.00 -27.99
N PRO A 242 -9.08 8.17 -29.01
CA PRO A 242 -8.22 7.08 -29.49
C PRO A 242 -7.43 6.43 -28.37
N THR A 243 -7.23 5.11 -28.39
CA THR A 243 -6.54 4.32 -27.35
C THR A 243 -5.14 4.82 -26.99
N LYS A 244 -4.46 5.52 -27.92
CA LYS A 244 -3.13 6.10 -27.68
C LYS A 244 -3.15 7.43 -26.90
N THR A 245 -4.32 8.02 -26.66
CA THR A 245 -4.44 9.27 -25.93
C THR A 245 -4.21 9.03 -24.44
N LYS A 246 -3.20 9.66 -23.88
CA LYS A 246 -2.90 9.57 -22.44
C LYS A 246 -3.72 10.58 -21.66
N GLN A 247 -4.19 10.20 -20.47
CA GLN A 247 -4.89 11.14 -19.58
C GLN A 247 -4.00 12.30 -19.15
N GLU A 248 -2.70 12.06 -18.94
CA GLU A 248 -1.73 13.09 -18.58
C GLU A 248 -1.66 14.21 -19.63
N THR A 249 -1.66 13.86 -20.91
CA THR A 249 -1.66 14.84 -22.01
C THR A 249 -2.93 15.71 -22.00
N LEU A 250 -4.08 15.11 -21.72
CA LEU A 250 -5.34 15.86 -21.63
C LEU A 250 -5.37 16.76 -20.38
N VAL A 251 -4.75 16.35 -19.29
CA VAL A 251 -4.57 17.19 -18.10
C VAL A 251 -3.66 18.38 -18.40
N GLU A 252 -2.53 18.17 -19.08
CA GLU A 252 -1.62 19.24 -19.50
C GLU A 252 -2.32 20.25 -20.40
N GLN A 253 -3.07 19.79 -21.39
CA GLN A 253 -3.88 20.64 -22.27
C GLN A 253 -4.96 21.43 -21.49
N ALA A 254 -5.61 20.80 -20.53
CA ALA A 254 -6.60 21.46 -19.69
C ALA A 254 -5.96 22.53 -18.79
N VAL A 255 -4.78 22.26 -18.23
CA VAL A 255 -4.01 23.24 -17.44
C VAL A 255 -3.68 24.48 -18.29
N GLU A 256 -3.13 24.27 -19.49
CA GLU A 256 -2.79 25.36 -20.41
C GLU A 256 -4.03 26.19 -20.77
N ALA A 257 -5.12 25.53 -21.14
CA ALA A 257 -6.37 26.20 -21.53
C ALA A 257 -6.99 26.98 -20.37
N VAL A 258 -7.06 26.40 -19.16
CA VAL A 258 -7.61 27.08 -17.99
C VAL A 258 -6.76 28.26 -17.55
N LEU A 259 -5.44 28.15 -17.55
CA LEU A 259 -4.53 29.26 -17.18
C LEU A 259 -4.49 30.37 -18.22
N ALA A 260 -4.80 30.07 -19.49
CA ALA A 260 -4.90 31.04 -20.57
C ALA A 260 -6.25 31.76 -20.64
N ASP A 261 -7.28 31.23 -19.96
CA ASP A 261 -8.63 31.81 -19.96
C ASP A 261 -8.64 33.21 -19.32
N GLU A 262 -9.36 34.15 -19.95
CA GLU A 262 -9.41 35.55 -19.51
C GLU A 262 -10.00 35.69 -18.10
N ALA A 263 -10.90 34.82 -17.68
CA ALA A 263 -11.46 34.81 -16.33
C ALA A 263 -10.42 34.38 -15.27
N VAL A 264 -9.36 33.67 -15.69
CA VAL A 264 -8.36 33.05 -14.80
C VAL A 264 -7.04 33.79 -14.78
N LYS A 265 -6.57 34.22 -15.95
CA LYS A 265 -5.20 34.67 -16.25
C LYS A 265 -4.61 35.65 -15.23
N ASP A 266 -5.34 36.69 -14.83
CA ASP A 266 -4.85 37.74 -13.94
C ASP A 266 -5.52 37.73 -12.54
N ARG A 267 -6.48 36.83 -12.32
CA ARG A 267 -7.34 36.82 -11.14
C ARG A 267 -7.10 35.62 -10.23
N TRP A 268 -6.71 34.47 -10.79
CA TRP A 268 -6.55 33.19 -10.08
C TRP A 268 -5.10 32.75 -10.00
N LEU A 269 -4.19 33.68 -9.65
CA LEU A 269 -2.76 33.43 -9.60
C LEU A 269 -2.36 32.28 -8.66
N GLY A 270 -3.16 31.99 -7.63
CA GLY A 270 -2.94 30.85 -6.75
C GLY A 270 -2.89 29.51 -7.47
N LEU A 271 -3.54 29.37 -8.63
CA LEU A 271 -3.51 28.15 -9.45
C LEU A 271 -2.15 27.85 -10.05
N THR A 272 -1.31 28.88 -10.26
CA THR A 272 0.03 28.75 -10.81
C THR A 272 1.09 28.44 -9.75
N GLN A 273 0.73 28.46 -8.45
CA GLN A 273 1.65 28.09 -7.37
C GLN A 273 2.25 26.71 -7.64
N ARG A 274 3.50 26.54 -7.27
CA ARG A 274 4.20 25.27 -7.48
C ARG A 274 3.83 24.25 -6.42
N ALA A 275 3.49 23.05 -6.89
CA ALA A 275 3.25 21.86 -6.08
C ALA A 275 4.13 20.71 -6.61
N PRO A 276 5.48 20.80 -6.43
CA PRO A 276 6.42 19.91 -7.09
C PRO A 276 6.34 18.47 -6.59
N THR A 277 6.74 17.54 -7.47
CA THR A 277 7.08 16.16 -7.13
C THR A 277 8.45 15.83 -7.70
N GLU A 278 9.07 14.74 -7.25
CA GLU A 278 10.36 14.27 -7.81
C GLU A 278 10.31 14.11 -9.33
N LYS A 279 9.19 13.60 -9.86
CA LYS A 279 9.02 13.38 -11.32
C LYS A 279 8.59 14.62 -12.10
N LYS A 280 7.91 15.58 -11.45
CA LYS A 280 7.40 16.81 -12.05
C LYS A 280 7.73 18.02 -11.18
N PRO A 281 8.97 18.53 -11.21
CA PRO A 281 9.41 19.65 -10.36
C PRO A 281 8.72 20.98 -10.70
N GLN A 282 8.15 21.10 -11.89
CA GLN A 282 7.46 22.32 -12.36
C GLN A 282 5.93 22.23 -12.21
N ARG A 283 5.40 21.14 -11.63
CA ARG A 283 3.94 20.94 -11.47
C ARG A 283 3.29 22.10 -10.75
N THR A 284 2.18 22.61 -11.32
CA THR A 284 1.36 23.66 -10.70
C THR A 284 0.33 23.07 -9.73
N LEU A 285 -0.25 23.93 -8.89
CA LEU A 285 -1.34 23.55 -7.99
C LEU A 285 -2.56 23.08 -8.78
N LEU A 286 -2.90 23.77 -9.89
CA LEU A 286 -3.98 23.35 -10.79
C LEU A 286 -3.72 21.94 -11.35
N GLU A 287 -2.52 21.67 -11.87
CA GLU A 287 -2.16 20.34 -12.40
C GLU A 287 -2.26 19.25 -11.32
N LYS A 288 -1.81 19.54 -10.08
CA LYS A 288 -1.97 18.63 -8.94
C LYS A 288 -3.44 18.23 -8.74
N HIS A 289 -4.33 19.22 -8.66
CA HIS A 289 -5.75 18.97 -8.40
C HIS A 289 -6.47 18.34 -9.58
N LEU A 290 -6.11 18.68 -10.83
CA LEU A 290 -6.64 18.01 -12.01
C LEU A 290 -6.23 16.55 -12.10
N THR A 291 -4.97 16.26 -11.79
CA THR A 291 -4.49 14.88 -11.70
C THR A 291 -5.27 14.09 -10.65
N THR A 292 -5.45 14.67 -9.46
CA THR A 292 -6.26 14.06 -8.39
C THR A 292 -7.71 13.83 -8.83
N TYR A 293 -8.34 14.80 -9.48
CA TYR A 293 -9.71 14.70 -9.99
C TYR A 293 -9.89 13.55 -10.99
N THR A 294 -9.01 13.48 -11.98
CA THR A 294 -9.08 12.44 -13.01
C THR A 294 -8.79 11.06 -12.42
N GLN A 295 -7.78 10.92 -11.58
CA GLN A 295 -7.44 9.65 -10.91
C GLN A 295 -8.56 9.18 -10.00
N LYS A 296 -9.14 10.06 -9.18
CA LYS A 296 -10.27 9.73 -8.31
C LYS A 296 -11.45 9.14 -9.08
N ASN A 297 -11.69 9.62 -10.31
CA ASN A 297 -12.81 9.22 -11.12
C ASN A 297 -12.49 8.09 -12.12
N THR A 298 -11.23 7.71 -12.29
CA THR A 298 -10.81 6.63 -13.21
C THR A 298 -10.09 5.47 -12.54
N ALA A 299 -9.79 5.58 -11.25
CA ALA A 299 -9.11 4.51 -10.52
C ALA A 299 -10.02 3.30 -10.37
N ASP A 300 -9.74 2.26 -11.15
CA ASP A 300 -10.29 0.94 -10.90
C ASP A 300 -9.46 0.31 -9.79
N TYR A 301 -10.10 -0.18 -8.74
CA TYR A 301 -9.42 -0.84 -7.65
C TYR A 301 -10.13 -2.12 -7.24
N PHE A 302 -9.33 -3.05 -6.73
CA PHE A 302 -9.82 -4.31 -6.21
C PHE A 302 -9.84 -4.25 -4.69
N ILE A 303 -10.91 -4.78 -4.09
CA ILE A 303 -11.04 -4.95 -2.64
C ILE A 303 -10.99 -6.44 -2.35
N HIS A 304 -9.99 -6.89 -1.59
CA HIS A 304 -9.88 -8.29 -1.22
C HIS A 304 -10.98 -8.69 -0.24
N LYS A 305 -11.62 -9.85 -0.46
CA LYS A 305 -12.72 -10.33 0.40
C LYS A 305 -12.25 -10.70 1.80
N ASP A 306 -11.06 -11.29 1.92
CA ASP A 306 -10.43 -11.71 3.17
C ASP A 306 -8.89 -11.60 3.07
N LEU A 307 -8.36 -10.37 3.02
CA LEU A 307 -6.93 -10.12 2.92
C LEU A 307 -6.16 -10.69 4.11
N GLY A 308 -6.70 -10.50 5.32
CA GLY A 308 -6.06 -10.96 6.54
C GLY A 308 -5.91 -12.48 6.60
N GLY A 309 -6.97 -13.22 6.25
CA GLY A 309 -6.92 -14.68 6.19
C GLY A 309 -5.98 -15.18 5.10
N PHE A 310 -5.99 -14.55 3.93
CA PHE A 310 -5.07 -14.88 2.84
C PHE A 310 -3.62 -14.70 3.27
N LEU A 311 -3.22 -13.51 3.71
CA LEU A 311 -1.83 -13.23 4.08
C LEU A 311 -1.33 -14.07 5.26
N ARG A 312 -2.19 -14.41 6.22
CA ARG A 312 -1.81 -15.32 7.34
C ARG A 312 -1.48 -16.73 6.84
N ARG A 313 -2.30 -17.29 5.93
CA ARG A 313 -2.01 -18.60 5.32
C ARG A 313 -0.72 -18.57 4.51
N GLU A 314 -0.51 -17.50 3.76
CA GLU A 314 0.69 -17.32 2.96
C GLU A 314 1.94 -17.12 3.84
N LEU A 315 1.83 -16.44 4.98
CA LEU A 315 2.91 -16.31 5.96
C LEU A 315 3.28 -17.66 6.57
N ASP A 316 2.31 -18.46 6.97
CA ASP A 316 2.57 -19.80 7.51
C ASP A 316 3.26 -20.71 6.46
N PHE A 317 2.84 -20.59 5.19
CA PHE A 317 3.49 -21.32 4.11
C PHE A 317 4.92 -20.80 3.84
N TYR A 318 5.12 -19.49 3.84
CA TYR A 318 6.43 -18.86 3.67
C TYR A 318 7.42 -19.30 4.76
N ILE A 319 6.98 -19.26 6.00
CA ILE A 319 7.80 -19.67 7.14
C ILE A 319 8.19 -21.15 7.00
N LYS A 320 7.25 -22.04 6.69
CA LYS A 320 7.49 -23.48 6.60
C LYS A 320 8.41 -23.89 5.46
N ASN A 321 8.33 -23.20 4.33
CA ASN A 321 9.02 -23.65 3.12
C ASN A 321 10.29 -22.87 2.78
N GLU A 322 10.46 -21.67 3.36
CA GLU A 322 11.56 -20.80 2.96
C GLU A 322 12.37 -20.23 4.13
N VAL A 323 11.79 -20.20 5.32
CA VAL A 323 12.49 -19.75 6.52
C VAL A 323 12.92 -20.91 7.39
N MET A 324 12.06 -21.94 7.53
CA MET A 324 12.41 -23.20 8.18
C MET A 324 12.91 -24.20 7.15
N ASN A 325 14.19 -24.16 6.83
CA ASN A 325 14.80 -25.21 6.02
C ASN A 325 15.18 -26.39 6.92
N LEU A 326 14.67 -27.59 6.61
CA LEU A 326 14.99 -28.80 7.36
C LEU A 326 16.50 -29.16 7.27
N ASP A 327 17.14 -28.79 6.16
CA ASP A 327 18.57 -29.02 5.98
C ASP A 327 19.39 -28.17 6.97
N ASP A 328 18.95 -26.89 7.22
CA ASP A 328 19.60 -26.03 8.21
C ASP A 328 19.46 -26.56 9.64
N VAL A 329 18.41 -27.34 9.92
CA VAL A 329 18.19 -27.97 11.23
C VAL A 329 19.05 -29.23 11.36
N GLN A 330 19.24 -29.99 10.27
CA GLN A 330 20.07 -31.21 10.24
C GLN A 330 21.57 -30.89 10.24
N ASP A 331 21.95 -29.82 9.56
CA ASP A 331 23.34 -29.34 9.46
C ASP A 331 23.76 -28.43 10.61
N ALA A 332 22.85 -28.15 11.55
CA ALA A 332 23.13 -27.27 12.67
C ALA A 332 24.23 -27.83 13.56
N ALA A 333 25.36 -27.16 13.59
CA ALA A 333 26.54 -27.55 14.36
C ALA A 333 26.32 -27.60 15.87
N SER A 334 25.21 -27.02 16.36
CA SER A 334 24.82 -27.03 17.78
C SER A 334 23.32 -26.79 17.95
N PHE A 335 22.76 -27.32 19.03
CA PHE A 335 21.36 -27.09 19.43
C PHE A 335 21.04 -25.59 19.63
N GLY A 336 22.02 -24.80 20.05
CA GLY A 336 21.89 -23.35 20.20
C GLY A 336 21.67 -22.61 18.85
N ALA A 337 22.14 -23.14 17.73
CA ALA A 337 21.88 -22.57 16.40
C ALA A 337 20.41 -22.76 15.98
N ILE A 338 19.85 -23.95 16.23
CA ILE A 338 18.43 -24.25 15.99
C ILE A 338 17.53 -23.29 16.79
N GLU A 339 17.87 -23.09 18.03
CA GLU A 339 17.10 -22.26 18.95
C GLU A 339 17.14 -20.78 18.58
N LYS A 340 18.29 -20.29 18.10
CA LYS A 340 18.41 -18.94 17.52
C LYS A 340 17.52 -18.76 16.32
N ASN A 341 17.48 -19.74 15.41
CA ASN A 341 16.61 -19.71 14.24
C ASN A 341 15.11 -19.71 14.64
N LEU A 342 14.73 -20.49 15.63
CA LEU A 342 13.35 -20.51 16.12
C LEU A 342 12.93 -19.15 16.72
N ARG A 343 13.82 -18.47 17.45
CA ARG A 343 13.55 -17.11 17.98
C ARG A 343 13.39 -16.08 16.88
N MET A 344 14.25 -16.13 15.86
CA MET A 344 14.13 -15.28 14.68
C MET A 344 12.77 -15.50 13.98
N ILE A 345 12.36 -16.77 13.82
CA ILE A 345 11.06 -17.12 13.22
C ILE A 345 9.89 -16.62 14.07
N GLN A 346 9.96 -16.75 15.38
CA GLN A 346 8.91 -16.23 16.28
C GLN A 346 8.79 -14.71 16.18
N CYS A 347 9.91 -13.99 16.17
CA CYS A 347 9.94 -12.55 15.97
C CYS A 347 9.36 -12.18 14.59
N LEU A 348 9.84 -12.80 13.52
CA LEU A 348 9.34 -12.60 12.16
C LEU A 348 7.82 -12.78 12.08
N ARG A 349 7.32 -13.88 12.65
CA ARG A 349 5.89 -14.19 12.67
C ARG A 349 5.08 -13.13 13.43
N ALA A 350 5.53 -12.72 14.60
CA ALA A 350 4.85 -11.73 15.41
C ALA A 350 4.74 -10.38 14.67
N ILE A 351 5.85 -9.87 14.14
CA ILE A 351 5.88 -8.59 13.41
C ILE A 351 5.07 -8.67 12.11
N ALA A 352 5.20 -9.76 11.35
CA ALA A 352 4.43 -9.96 10.13
C ALA A 352 2.91 -9.99 10.42
N LEU A 353 2.48 -10.65 11.50
CA LEU A 353 1.07 -10.69 11.89
C LEU A 353 0.52 -9.32 12.31
N ASP A 354 1.34 -8.49 12.97
CA ASP A 354 0.96 -7.11 13.30
C ASP A 354 0.72 -6.28 12.02
N LEU A 355 1.66 -6.35 11.06
CA LEU A 355 1.54 -5.66 9.77
C LEU A 355 0.35 -6.18 8.95
N ILE A 356 0.14 -7.50 8.90
CA ILE A 356 -1.01 -8.12 8.24
C ILE A 356 -2.32 -7.66 8.88
N THR A 357 -2.38 -7.60 10.20
CA THR A 357 -3.58 -7.15 10.92
C THR A 357 -3.91 -5.71 10.60
N PHE A 358 -2.89 -4.86 10.50
CA PHE A 358 -3.07 -3.46 10.10
C PHE A 358 -3.58 -3.37 8.65
N LEU A 359 -2.95 -4.06 7.69
CA LEU A 359 -3.39 -4.10 6.28
C LEU A 359 -4.82 -4.63 6.14
N ALA A 360 -5.15 -5.71 6.86
CA ALA A 360 -6.49 -6.27 6.88
C ALA A 360 -7.54 -5.29 7.40
N SER A 361 -7.22 -4.52 8.43
CA SER A 361 -8.14 -3.52 8.99
C SER A 361 -8.48 -2.41 7.99
N ILE A 362 -7.50 -2.00 7.19
CA ILE A 362 -7.67 -1.02 6.12
C ILE A 362 -8.59 -1.58 5.02
N GLU A 363 -8.33 -2.82 4.59
CA GLU A 363 -9.10 -3.49 3.54
C GLU A 363 -10.54 -3.77 3.98
N ASP A 364 -10.74 -4.20 5.21
CA ASP A 364 -12.08 -4.40 5.80
C ASP A 364 -12.87 -3.10 5.89
N PHE A 365 -12.20 -1.98 6.11
CA PHE A 365 -12.84 -0.67 6.10
C PHE A 365 -13.27 -0.27 4.67
N GLN A 366 -12.41 -0.46 3.67
CA GLN A 366 -12.77 -0.26 2.26
C GLN A 366 -13.96 -1.12 1.85
N LYS A 367 -13.96 -2.40 2.23
CA LYS A 367 -15.04 -3.34 1.98
C LYS A 367 -16.37 -2.87 2.58
N LYS A 368 -16.35 -2.37 3.81
CA LYS A 368 -17.55 -1.82 4.47
C LYS A 368 -18.07 -0.59 3.74
N LEU A 369 -17.20 0.31 3.28
CA LEU A 369 -17.59 1.48 2.48
C LEU A 369 -18.21 1.06 1.14
N TRP A 370 -17.61 0.07 0.48
CA TRP A 370 -18.11 -0.45 -0.80
C TRP A 370 -19.47 -1.11 -0.66
N LEU A 371 -19.67 -1.92 0.37
CA LEU A 371 -20.95 -2.57 0.65
C LEU A 371 -22.07 -1.54 0.94
N LYS A 372 -21.76 -0.43 1.63
CA LYS A 372 -22.74 0.65 1.90
C LYS A 372 -23.15 1.42 0.66
N LYS A 373 -22.32 1.48 -0.39
CA LYS A 373 -22.67 2.16 -1.65
C LYS A 373 -23.61 1.34 -2.55
N LYS A 374 -23.83 0.05 -2.24
CA LYS A 374 -24.70 -0.85 -3.00
C LYS A 374 -26.18 -0.83 -2.55
N PHE A 375 -26.50 -0.09 -1.49
CA PHE A 375 -27.87 0.01 -0.98
C PHE A 375 -28.41 1.41 -1.12
#